data_7093ef7001ff57218705c382357bce84
#
_entry.id   7093ef7001ff57218705c382357bce84
#
_cell.length_a   1.000
_cell.length_b   1.000
_cell.length_c   1.000
_cell.angle_alpha   90.00
_cell.angle_beta   90.00
_cell.angle_gamma   90.00
#
_symmetry.space_group_name_H-M   'P 1'
#
loop_
_entity.id
_entity.type
_entity.pdbx_description
1 polymer ?
#
loop_
_entity_poly.entity_id
_entity_poly.type
_entity_poly.pdbx_seq_one_letter_code
_entity_poly.pdbx_strand_id
1 'polypeptide(L)'
;MSHTTRAYAGRLSGLQVRGPDFEVIGRVRDVVVTVRPLPTPSRALGLVVELSNSRRIFVPMLRIAAIEPGDVTLATGSVSLRAFQPRAGEATVLGDLVSAKVYTDDPELPELHGKAVEIADVELTRTRTRDWVITRVAVFPQRTKFGRARALHIVPWASVHGLDTGDAGASASLMESLAAIEDLRPADVARYLNRLPDPRRRELAGELDDERLADVLAELPDDDQAQLLEALDIERAADVLEEMDPDDAADILHDLDDAKAEVLLELMHPVESAPVRRLMTFKEGTVGAIMTPEPLVLTPQTTIAEALALARDPGLPTSLASLIFVARPPTATPTGQYLGCVHLQKLLREPPSTLIGGVLDPDLPLLRVSDDQETAARYFATYNLVCGPVVDEDGHLLGAVAVDDLLDHLLPEDWRETGIRPHERETHRG
;
A
#
# COMPACT_ATOMS: atom_id res chain seq x y z
N MET A 1 8.04 7.12 23.25
CA MET A 1 6.74 6.49 23.55
C MET A 1 6.81 5.05 23.07
N SER A 2 6.41 4.08 23.89
CA SER A 2 6.54 2.66 23.54
C SER A 2 5.35 2.27 22.65
N HIS A 3 5.56 2.15 21.34
CA HIS A 3 4.55 1.67 20.42
C HIS A 3 4.19 0.22 20.75
N THR A 4 2.91 -0.10 20.78
CA THR A 4 2.42 -1.45 21.02
C THR A 4 2.85 -2.33 19.85
N THR A 5 3.68 -3.33 20.10
CA THR A 5 4.13 -4.32 19.10
C THR A 5 3.29 -5.59 19.13
N ARG A 6 2.35 -5.71 20.06
CA ARG A 6 1.42 -6.84 20.21
C ARG A 6 0.07 -6.36 20.70
N ALA A 7 -0.98 -6.88 20.12
CA ALA A 7 -2.36 -6.58 20.52
C ALA A 7 -3.24 -7.82 20.37
N TYR A 8 -4.19 -7.99 21.27
CA TYR A 8 -5.29 -8.93 21.11
C TYR A 8 -6.45 -8.23 20.41
N ALA A 9 -7.07 -8.89 19.43
CA ALA A 9 -8.16 -8.29 18.64
C ALA A 9 -9.33 -7.82 19.54
N GLY A 10 -9.68 -8.58 20.55
CA GLY A 10 -10.69 -8.18 21.54
C GLY A 10 -10.35 -6.90 22.29
N ARG A 11 -9.05 -6.57 22.47
CA ARG A 11 -8.62 -5.30 23.08
C ARG A 11 -8.65 -4.12 22.13
N LEU A 12 -8.57 -4.37 20.84
CA LEU A 12 -8.70 -3.32 19.83
C LEU A 12 -10.15 -2.88 19.66
N SER A 13 -11.08 -3.81 19.83
CA SER A 13 -12.51 -3.51 19.75
C SER A 13 -12.93 -2.45 20.77
N GLY A 14 -13.64 -1.45 20.30
CA GLY A 14 -14.11 -0.31 21.10
C GLY A 14 -13.13 0.85 21.24
N LEU A 15 -11.85 0.70 20.86
CA LEU A 15 -10.90 1.82 20.86
C LEU A 15 -11.37 2.93 19.94
N GLN A 16 -11.09 4.17 20.32
CA GLN A 16 -11.33 5.33 19.45
C GLN A 16 -10.28 5.36 18.33
N VAL A 17 -10.74 5.64 17.13
CA VAL A 17 -9.87 5.94 15.98
C VAL A 17 -9.79 7.44 15.82
N ARG A 18 -8.56 7.97 15.78
CA ARG A 18 -8.26 9.39 15.67
C ARG A 18 -7.43 9.67 14.43
N GLY A 19 -7.75 10.76 13.77
CA GLY A 19 -6.89 11.31 12.71
C GLY A 19 -5.62 11.95 13.26
N PRO A 20 -4.74 12.46 12.36
CA PRO A 20 -3.48 13.10 12.75
C PRO A 20 -3.68 14.35 13.60
N ASP A 21 -4.79 15.06 13.43
CA ASP A 21 -5.17 16.25 14.21
C ASP A 21 -5.95 15.91 15.49
N PHE A 22 -5.91 14.64 15.92
CA PHE A 22 -6.61 14.11 17.10
C PHE A 22 -8.15 14.18 17.04
N GLU A 23 -8.75 14.50 15.90
CA GLU A 23 -10.19 14.39 15.69
C GLU A 23 -10.63 12.93 15.79
N VAL A 24 -11.84 12.71 16.31
CA VAL A 24 -12.39 11.36 16.47
C VAL A 24 -13.14 10.99 15.18
N ILE A 25 -12.60 10.01 14.47
CA ILE A 25 -13.20 9.46 13.24
C ILE A 25 -14.29 8.44 13.57
N GLY A 26 -14.00 7.52 14.50
CA GLY A 26 -14.94 6.46 14.86
C GLY A 26 -14.40 5.55 15.97
N ARG A 27 -14.90 4.30 15.99
CA ARG A 27 -14.46 3.26 16.95
C ARG A 27 -14.20 1.96 16.22
N VAL A 28 -13.12 1.28 16.60
CA VAL A 28 -12.82 -0.06 16.11
C VAL A 28 -13.95 -1.01 16.50
N ARG A 29 -14.43 -1.78 15.53
CA ARG A 29 -15.42 -2.86 15.73
C ARG A 29 -14.81 -4.23 15.60
N ASP A 30 -13.93 -4.42 14.62
CA ASP A 30 -13.32 -5.69 14.34
C ASP A 30 -11.95 -5.50 13.68
N VAL A 31 -11.24 -6.60 13.46
CA VAL A 31 -10.00 -6.67 12.71
C VAL A 31 -10.23 -7.60 11.52
N VAL A 32 -9.91 -7.14 10.34
CA VAL A 32 -9.96 -7.96 9.11
C VAL A 32 -8.61 -8.65 8.95
N VAL A 33 -8.64 -9.95 8.71
CA VAL A 33 -7.45 -10.78 8.54
C VAL A 33 -7.61 -11.68 7.31
N THR A 34 -6.50 -12.01 6.66
CA THR A 34 -6.47 -13.16 5.76
C THR A 34 -6.26 -14.41 6.59
N VAL A 35 -7.09 -15.43 6.38
CA VAL A 35 -6.88 -16.74 7.00
C VAL A 35 -6.18 -17.62 5.98
N ARG A 36 -4.91 -17.94 6.24
CA ARG A 36 -4.07 -18.73 5.33
C ARG A 36 -3.74 -20.08 5.96
N PRO A 37 -3.71 -21.18 5.16
CA PRO A 37 -3.20 -22.46 5.64
C PRO A 37 -1.71 -22.36 6.00
N LEU A 38 -1.30 -23.14 6.99
CA LEU A 38 0.10 -23.27 7.38
C LEU A 38 0.98 -23.79 6.22
N PRO A 39 2.24 -23.33 6.10
CA PRO A 39 3.00 -22.52 7.10
C PRO A 39 2.89 -21.01 6.95
N THR A 40 2.07 -20.48 6.04
CA THR A 40 2.01 -19.04 5.75
C THR A 40 1.33 -18.28 6.89
N PRO A 41 1.94 -17.21 7.42
CA PRO A 41 1.31 -16.43 8.50
C PRO A 41 0.07 -15.70 7.98
N SER A 42 -1.03 -15.80 8.72
CA SER A 42 -2.22 -14.99 8.49
C SER A 42 -1.94 -13.54 8.87
N ARG A 43 -2.31 -12.58 8.00
CA ARG A 43 -2.04 -11.14 8.18
C ARG A 43 -3.30 -10.39 8.57
N ALA A 44 -3.14 -9.35 9.37
CA ALA A 44 -4.19 -8.36 9.58
C ALA A 44 -4.10 -7.31 8.45
N LEU A 45 -5.17 -7.19 7.68
CA LEU A 45 -5.29 -6.26 6.56
C LEU A 45 -5.68 -4.86 7.03
N GLY A 46 -6.60 -4.78 7.99
CA GLY A 46 -7.11 -3.50 8.45
C GLY A 46 -8.08 -3.63 9.62
N LEU A 47 -8.69 -2.51 9.98
CA LEU A 47 -9.69 -2.42 11.01
C LEU A 47 -11.06 -2.09 10.41
N VAL A 48 -12.10 -2.73 10.91
CA VAL A 48 -13.48 -2.28 10.71
C VAL A 48 -13.76 -1.17 11.71
N VAL A 49 -13.98 0.03 11.23
CA VAL A 49 -14.24 1.22 12.05
C VAL A 49 -15.70 1.65 11.89
N GLU A 50 -16.40 1.81 13.00
CA GLU A 50 -17.76 2.33 13.01
C GLU A 50 -17.73 3.83 13.27
N LEU A 51 -18.27 4.58 12.32
CA LEU A 51 -18.41 6.02 12.38
C LEU A 51 -19.57 6.42 13.31
N SER A 52 -19.70 7.71 13.64
CA SER A 52 -20.78 8.26 14.46
C SER A 52 -22.18 8.04 13.88
N ASN A 53 -22.30 7.85 12.58
CA ASN A 53 -23.56 7.54 11.87
C ASN A 53 -23.86 6.02 11.80
N SER A 54 -23.17 5.19 12.57
CA SER A 54 -23.26 3.72 12.58
C SER A 54 -22.81 3.03 11.28
N ARG A 55 -22.23 3.77 10.33
CA ARG A 55 -21.63 3.19 9.13
C ARG A 55 -20.30 2.54 9.52
N ARG A 56 -20.05 1.36 8.98
CA ARG A 56 -18.78 0.63 9.14
C ARG A 56 -17.95 0.82 7.89
N ILE A 57 -16.71 1.25 8.07
CA ILE A 57 -15.73 1.45 7.00
C ILE A 57 -14.51 0.57 7.24
N PHE A 58 -13.72 0.31 6.20
CA PHE A 58 -12.43 -0.36 6.29
C PHE A 58 -11.31 0.66 6.37
N VAL A 59 -10.39 0.45 7.31
CA VAL A 59 -9.17 1.25 7.48
C VAL A 59 -7.97 0.31 7.40
N PRO A 60 -7.13 0.38 6.35
CA PRO A 60 -5.95 -0.46 6.17
C PRO A 60 -4.98 -0.34 7.35
N MET A 61 -4.28 -1.44 7.70
CA MET A 61 -3.28 -1.45 8.78
C MET A 61 -2.14 -0.46 8.52
N LEU A 62 -1.82 -0.17 7.29
CA LEU A 62 -0.77 0.77 6.88
C LEU A 62 -1.10 2.22 7.22
N ARG A 63 -2.38 2.58 7.19
CA ARG A 63 -2.83 3.92 7.59
C ARG A 63 -2.81 4.11 9.12
N ILE A 64 -2.43 3.08 9.88
CA ILE A 64 -2.34 3.15 11.33
C ILE A 64 -0.93 3.55 11.76
N ALA A 65 -0.78 4.77 12.24
CA ALA A 65 0.49 5.27 12.77
C ALA A 65 0.84 4.62 14.11
N ALA A 66 -0.14 4.52 15.02
CA ALA A 66 0.07 3.96 16.35
C ALA A 66 -1.18 3.28 16.92
N ILE A 67 -0.98 2.20 17.66
CA ILE A 67 -1.99 1.58 18.52
C ILE A 67 -1.55 1.78 19.95
N GLU A 68 -2.36 2.50 20.73
CA GLU A 68 -2.11 2.79 22.14
C GLU A 68 -3.21 2.16 23.01
N PRO A 69 -3.03 2.06 24.34
CA PRO A 69 -4.01 1.43 25.22
C PRO A 69 -5.42 2.05 25.20
N GLY A 70 -5.55 3.27 24.71
CA GLY A 70 -6.84 4.03 24.70
C GLY A 70 -7.39 4.32 23.32
N ASP A 71 -6.54 4.38 22.33
CA ASP A 71 -6.93 4.79 20.97
C ASP A 71 -6.00 4.21 19.86
N VAL A 72 -6.46 4.39 18.63
CA VAL A 72 -5.71 4.09 17.40
C VAL A 72 -5.56 5.41 16.66
N THR A 73 -4.33 5.79 16.33
CA THR A 73 -4.04 7.02 15.60
C THR A 73 -3.70 6.70 14.15
N LEU A 74 -4.31 7.41 13.21
CA LEU A 74 -4.05 7.27 11.78
C LEU A 74 -2.86 8.16 11.36
N ALA A 75 -2.14 7.73 10.35
CA ALA A 75 -1.05 8.50 9.74
C ALA A 75 -1.56 9.66 8.89
N THR A 76 -2.76 9.50 8.27
CA THR A 76 -3.41 10.50 7.43
C THR A 76 -4.84 10.72 7.87
N GLY A 77 -5.40 11.92 7.66
CA GLY A 77 -6.80 12.24 8.00
C GLY A 77 -7.81 11.72 6.97
N SER A 78 -7.36 11.32 5.77
CA SER A 78 -8.24 10.80 4.73
C SER A 78 -8.52 9.31 4.97
N VAL A 79 -9.77 8.95 5.10
CA VAL A 79 -10.24 7.55 5.18
C VAL A 79 -11.35 7.35 4.16
N SER A 80 -11.33 6.23 3.45
CA SER A 80 -12.44 5.86 2.57
C SER A 80 -13.71 5.71 3.42
N LEU A 81 -14.78 6.37 3.02
CA LEU A 81 -16.08 6.30 3.71
C LEU A 81 -16.96 5.18 3.17
N ARG A 82 -16.42 4.27 2.34
CA ARG A 82 -17.19 3.14 1.81
C ARG A 82 -17.58 2.19 2.92
N ALA A 83 -18.74 1.55 2.74
CA ALA A 83 -19.18 0.53 3.67
C ALA A 83 -18.27 -0.69 3.55
N PHE A 84 -17.78 -1.19 4.69
CA PHE A 84 -17.01 -2.42 4.73
C PHE A 84 -17.86 -3.60 4.27
N GLN A 85 -17.32 -4.39 3.35
CA GLN A 85 -17.83 -5.70 2.94
C GLN A 85 -16.64 -6.67 2.94
N PRO A 86 -16.73 -7.83 3.62
CA PRO A 86 -15.67 -8.83 3.60
C PRO A 86 -15.53 -9.42 2.19
N ARG A 87 -14.29 -9.61 1.74
CA ARG A 87 -13.94 -10.21 0.45
C ARG A 87 -13.70 -11.71 0.60
N ALA A 88 -13.62 -12.43 -0.51
CA ALA A 88 -13.22 -13.84 -0.50
C ALA A 88 -11.82 -13.99 0.12
N GLY A 89 -11.65 -14.93 1.05
CA GLY A 89 -10.37 -15.13 1.77
C GLY A 89 -10.14 -14.18 2.97
N GLU A 90 -10.97 -13.16 3.15
CA GLU A 90 -10.96 -12.31 4.34
C GLU A 90 -11.90 -12.85 5.42
N ALA A 91 -11.50 -12.72 6.67
CA ALA A 91 -12.33 -13.00 7.82
C ALA A 91 -12.22 -11.89 8.86
N THR A 92 -13.30 -11.60 9.55
CA THR A 92 -13.26 -10.73 10.72
C THR A 92 -12.93 -11.55 11.96
N VAL A 93 -12.02 -11.03 12.81
CA VAL A 93 -11.55 -11.80 13.97
C VAL A 93 -12.69 -12.05 14.96
N LEU A 94 -13.42 -11.01 15.34
CA LEU A 94 -14.49 -11.14 16.35
C LEU A 94 -15.78 -11.72 15.77
N GLY A 95 -16.06 -11.44 14.47
CA GLY A 95 -17.26 -11.95 13.81
C GLY A 95 -17.14 -13.40 13.37
N ASP A 96 -16.00 -13.79 12.78
CA ASP A 96 -15.86 -15.08 12.10
C ASP A 96 -14.95 -16.06 12.85
N LEU A 97 -13.80 -15.58 13.42
CA LEU A 97 -12.83 -16.47 14.07
C LEU A 97 -13.16 -16.75 15.53
N VAL A 98 -13.60 -15.76 16.29
CA VAL A 98 -13.98 -15.98 17.71
C VAL A 98 -15.20 -16.91 17.75
N SER A 99 -15.12 -17.91 18.60
CA SER A 99 -16.06 -19.03 18.74
C SER A 99 -16.00 -20.09 17.63
N ALA A 100 -15.11 -19.92 16.63
CA ALA A 100 -14.86 -20.98 15.65
C ALA A 100 -14.27 -22.21 16.34
N LYS A 101 -14.66 -23.39 15.86
CA LYS A 101 -14.17 -24.68 16.34
C LYS A 101 -12.94 -25.06 15.53
N VAL A 102 -11.86 -25.29 16.23
CA VAL A 102 -10.56 -25.65 15.64
C VAL A 102 -9.93 -26.79 16.43
N TYR A 103 -8.84 -27.33 15.90
CA TYR A 103 -8.00 -28.33 16.57
C TYR A 103 -6.60 -27.73 16.76
N THR A 104 -5.87 -28.24 17.76
CA THR A 104 -4.47 -27.86 17.98
C THR A 104 -3.60 -29.10 18.17
N ASP A 105 -2.39 -29.04 17.63
CA ASP A 105 -1.31 -30.00 17.81
C ASP A 105 -0.14 -29.41 18.62
N ASP A 106 -0.39 -28.36 19.40
CA ASP A 106 0.63 -27.72 20.23
C ASP A 106 1.31 -28.74 21.16
N PRO A 107 2.63 -28.96 21.00
CA PRO A 107 3.35 -29.96 21.79
C PRO A 107 3.37 -29.64 23.30
N GLU A 108 3.12 -28.39 23.69
CA GLU A 108 3.04 -27.99 25.10
C GLU A 108 1.69 -28.34 25.76
N LEU A 109 0.67 -28.70 24.94
CA LEU A 109 -0.69 -28.99 25.41
C LEU A 109 -1.20 -30.35 24.86
N PRO A 110 -0.53 -31.46 25.12
CA PRO A 110 -0.89 -32.77 24.56
C PRO A 110 -2.30 -33.23 24.95
N GLU A 111 -2.85 -32.71 26.06
CA GLU A 111 -4.21 -32.98 26.49
C GLU A 111 -5.29 -32.41 25.57
N LEU A 112 -4.96 -31.46 24.71
CA LEU A 112 -5.87 -30.88 23.73
C LEU A 112 -5.75 -31.53 22.35
N HIS A 113 -4.73 -32.35 22.10
CA HIS A 113 -4.55 -33.02 20.81
C HIS A 113 -5.78 -33.86 20.44
N GLY A 114 -6.25 -33.68 19.19
CA GLY A 114 -7.43 -34.37 18.65
C GLY A 114 -8.77 -33.94 19.27
N LYS A 115 -8.77 -32.93 20.14
CA LYS A 115 -10.00 -32.37 20.71
C LYS A 115 -10.31 -31.02 20.07
N ALA A 116 -11.60 -30.81 19.77
CA ALA A 116 -12.04 -29.51 19.30
C ALA A 116 -11.93 -28.47 20.43
N VAL A 117 -11.37 -27.32 20.11
CA VAL A 117 -11.28 -26.14 20.97
C VAL A 117 -12.00 -24.97 20.29
N GLU A 118 -12.41 -23.97 21.04
CA GLU A 118 -13.07 -22.77 20.53
C GLU A 118 -12.10 -21.58 20.64
N ILE A 119 -11.94 -20.80 19.57
CA ILE A 119 -11.14 -19.58 19.58
C ILE A 119 -11.81 -18.55 20.48
N ALA A 120 -11.07 -18.01 21.43
CA ALA A 120 -11.51 -16.96 22.34
C ALA A 120 -11.04 -15.57 21.92
N ASP A 121 -9.81 -15.47 21.41
CA ASP A 121 -9.21 -14.22 20.92
C ASP A 121 -7.96 -14.54 20.09
N VAL A 122 -7.49 -13.56 19.33
CA VAL A 122 -6.34 -13.68 18.42
C VAL A 122 -5.30 -12.62 18.77
N GLU A 123 -4.04 -13.03 18.93
CA GLU A 123 -2.90 -12.13 19.14
C GLU A 123 -2.27 -11.73 17.81
N LEU A 124 -2.25 -10.44 17.57
CA LEU A 124 -1.57 -9.80 16.46
C LEU A 124 -0.22 -9.28 16.91
N THR A 125 0.82 -9.53 16.14
CA THR A 125 2.18 -9.04 16.40
C THR A 125 2.69 -8.28 15.18
N ARG A 126 3.26 -7.09 15.42
CA ARG A 126 3.86 -6.28 14.36
C ARG A 126 5.25 -6.83 14.03
N THR A 127 5.48 -7.14 12.77
CA THR A 127 6.77 -7.62 12.24
C THR A 127 7.79 -6.49 12.11
N ARG A 128 9.01 -6.82 11.72
CA ARG A 128 10.05 -5.82 11.40
C ARG A 128 9.73 -5.04 10.11
N THR A 129 8.98 -5.65 9.20
CA THR A 129 8.47 -5.06 7.95
C THR A 129 7.23 -4.20 8.15
N ARG A 130 6.81 -3.97 9.40
CA ARG A 130 5.62 -3.23 9.84
C ARG A 130 4.29 -3.95 9.63
N ASP A 131 4.27 -5.13 9.03
CA ASP A 131 3.06 -5.94 8.91
C ASP A 131 2.56 -6.43 10.27
N TRP A 132 1.26 -6.62 10.37
CA TRP A 132 0.64 -7.25 11.52
C TRP A 132 0.23 -8.68 11.17
N VAL A 133 0.75 -9.64 11.90
CA VAL A 133 0.51 -11.07 11.67
C VAL A 133 -0.11 -11.72 12.89
N ILE A 134 -0.91 -12.76 12.66
CA ILE A 134 -1.42 -13.61 13.73
C ILE A 134 -0.28 -14.51 14.21
N THR A 135 0.05 -14.43 15.50
CA THR A 135 1.13 -15.24 16.08
C THR A 135 0.62 -16.27 17.07
N ARG A 136 -0.40 -15.94 17.81
CA ARG A 136 -0.98 -16.79 18.87
C ARG A 136 -2.50 -16.66 18.88
N VAL A 137 -3.12 -17.68 19.43
CA VAL A 137 -4.58 -17.76 19.60
C VAL A 137 -4.88 -18.18 21.02
N ALA A 138 -5.80 -17.50 21.64
CA ALA A 138 -6.39 -17.91 22.89
C ALA A 138 -7.54 -18.89 22.60
N VAL A 139 -7.53 -20.05 23.22
CA VAL A 139 -8.53 -21.09 22.98
C VAL A 139 -9.14 -21.62 24.28
N PHE A 140 -10.40 -22.02 24.20
CA PHE A 140 -11.07 -22.75 25.26
C PHE A 140 -11.33 -24.20 24.85
N PRO A 141 -11.11 -25.20 25.70
CA PRO A 141 -11.62 -26.55 25.51
C PRO A 141 -13.15 -26.53 25.36
N GLN A 142 -13.71 -27.42 24.53
CA GLN A 142 -15.17 -27.53 24.39
C GLN A 142 -15.86 -27.79 25.74
N ARG A 143 -17.07 -27.25 25.92
CA ARG A 143 -17.86 -27.44 27.15
C ARG A 143 -18.12 -28.93 27.41
N THR A 144 -17.64 -29.42 28.54
CA THR A 144 -18.13 -30.68 29.09
C THR A 144 -19.49 -30.46 29.76
N LYS A 145 -20.33 -31.50 29.77
CA LYS A 145 -21.71 -31.44 30.34
C LYS A 145 -21.79 -31.01 31.83
N PHE A 146 -20.69 -30.88 32.51
CA PHE A 146 -20.58 -30.55 33.93
C PHE A 146 -19.78 -29.26 34.19
N GLY A 147 -20.23 -28.15 33.71
CA GLY A 147 -20.01 -26.74 34.11
C GLY A 147 -18.78 -26.32 34.94
N ARG A 148 -17.56 -26.87 34.73
CA ARG A 148 -16.32 -26.35 35.32
C ARG A 148 -15.82 -25.14 34.53
N ALA A 149 -15.21 -24.19 35.22
CA ALA A 149 -14.56 -23.04 34.57
C ALA A 149 -13.56 -23.54 33.52
N ARG A 150 -13.65 -23.01 32.30
CA ARG A 150 -12.76 -23.34 31.20
C ARG A 150 -11.42 -22.66 31.45
N ALA A 151 -10.33 -23.40 31.45
CA ALA A 151 -9.00 -22.81 31.38
C ALA A 151 -8.77 -22.22 29.99
N LEU A 152 -8.33 -20.98 29.96
CA LEU A 152 -7.87 -20.35 28.72
C LEU A 152 -6.46 -20.83 28.43
N HIS A 153 -6.24 -21.35 27.24
CA HIS A 153 -4.92 -21.74 26.74
C HIS A 153 -4.51 -20.83 25.62
N ILE A 154 -3.22 -20.51 25.53
CA ILE A 154 -2.66 -19.71 24.45
C ILE A 154 -1.76 -20.62 23.63
N VAL A 155 -2.14 -20.87 22.38
CA VAL A 155 -1.42 -21.74 21.46
C VAL A 155 -0.82 -20.94 20.29
N PRO A 156 0.30 -21.36 19.70
CA PRO A 156 0.81 -20.77 18.47
C PRO A 156 -0.22 -20.89 17.36
N TRP A 157 -0.37 -19.84 16.53
CA TRP A 157 -1.24 -19.91 15.36
C TRP A 157 -0.88 -21.08 14.43
N ALA A 158 0.44 -21.34 14.31
CA ALA A 158 0.99 -22.42 13.50
C ALA A 158 0.54 -23.83 13.91
N SER A 159 0.04 -24.00 15.13
CA SER A 159 -0.47 -25.29 15.65
C SER A 159 -1.99 -25.42 15.58
N VAL A 160 -2.68 -24.47 14.93
CA VAL A 160 -4.16 -24.45 14.84
C VAL A 160 -4.61 -24.99 13.49
N HIS A 161 -5.53 -25.96 13.49
CA HIS A 161 -6.05 -26.64 12.29
C HIS A 161 -7.56 -26.69 12.30
N GLY A 162 -8.18 -26.91 11.11
CA GLY A 162 -9.62 -27.14 10.99
C GLY A 162 -10.47 -25.89 11.01
N LEU A 163 -9.90 -24.71 10.73
CA LEU A 163 -10.70 -23.59 10.25
C LEU A 163 -11.25 -23.97 8.87
N ASP A 164 -12.56 -24.11 8.79
CA ASP A 164 -13.27 -24.50 7.57
C ASP A 164 -13.36 -23.25 6.67
N THR A 165 -12.39 -23.09 5.79
CA THR A 165 -12.32 -21.98 4.82
C THR A 165 -12.73 -22.44 3.42
N GLY A 166 -13.67 -23.35 3.32
CA GLY A 166 -14.33 -23.83 2.09
C GLY A 166 -13.43 -23.96 0.85
N ASP A 167 -13.26 -25.17 0.37
CA ASP A 167 -12.55 -25.57 -0.88
C ASP A 167 -11.06 -25.93 -0.77
N ALA A 168 -10.78 -27.13 -0.23
CA ALA A 168 -9.42 -27.57 0.16
C ALA A 168 -8.48 -27.99 -0.99
N GLY A 169 -8.95 -28.12 -2.22
CA GLY A 169 -8.12 -28.63 -3.33
C GLY A 169 -7.54 -27.53 -4.23
N ALA A 170 -8.31 -26.51 -4.56
CA ALA A 170 -7.87 -25.34 -5.32
C ALA A 170 -7.00 -24.43 -4.44
N SER A 171 -7.32 -24.34 -3.14
CA SER A 171 -6.61 -23.57 -2.13
C SER A 171 -5.13 -23.95 -1.94
N ALA A 172 -4.76 -25.25 -1.97
CA ALA A 172 -3.37 -25.65 -1.73
C ALA A 172 -2.41 -25.12 -2.80
N SER A 173 -2.80 -25.17 -4.08
CA SER A 173 -1.97 -24.65 -5.19
C SER A 173 -1.95 -23.11 -5.23
N LEU A 174 -3.03 -22.43 -4.84
CA LEU A 174 -3.09 -20.98 -4.71
C LEU A 174 -2.20 -20.51 -3.57
N MET A 175 -2.22 -21.20 -2.44
CA MET A 175 -1.39 -20.92 -1.27
C MET A 175 0.10 -21.11 -1.55
N GLU A 176 0.47 -22.11 -2.33
CA GLU A 176 1.86 -22.30 -2.78
C GLU A 176 2.31 -21.14 -3.65
N SER A 177 1.44 -20.65 -4.54
CA SER A 177 1.71 -19.48 -5.37
C SER A 177 1.83 -18.20 -4.54
N LEU A 178 0.92 -17.97 -3.57
CA LEU A 178 0.98 -16.82 -2.67
C LEU A 178 2.26 -16.83 -1.82
N ALA A 179 2.64 -17.98 -1.28
CA ALA A 179 3.88 -18.13 -0.53
C ALA A 179 5.12 -17.87 -1.41
N ALA A 180 5.05 -18.26 -2.69
CA ALA A 180 6.16 -18.05 -3.62
C ALA A 180 6.38 -16.56 -3.96
N ILE A 181 5.33 -15.74 -3.89
CA ILE A 181 5.42 -14.29 -4.23
C ILE A 181 5.50 -13.39 -3.01
N GLU A 182 5.37 -13.93 -1.79
CA GLU A 182 5.26 -13.13 -0.55
C GLU A 182 6.41 -12.15 -0.33
N ASP A 183 7.65 -12.61 -0.54
CA ASP A 183 8.88 -11.84 -0.33
C ASP A 183 9.42 -11.21 -1.64
N LEU A 184 8.72 -11.35 -2.75
CA LEU A 184 9.15 -10.81 -4.03
C LEU A 184 8.83 -9.30 -4.13
N ARG A 185 9.64 -8.59 -4.93
CA ARG A 185 9.35 -7.20 -5.30
C ARG A 185 8.15 -7.14 -6.26
N PRO A 186 7.41 -6.02 -6.34
CA PRO A 186 6.28 -5.87 -7.26
C PRO A 186 6.59 -6.31 -8.70
N ALA A 187 7.70 -5.84 -9.29
CA ALA A 187 8.14 -6.24 -10.63
C ALA A 187 8.40 -7.76 -10.80
N ASP A 188 8.87 -8.44 -9.75
CA ASP A 188 9.06 -9.90 -9.79
C ASP A 188 7.73 -10.65 -9.65
N VAL A 189 6.77 -10.09 -8.89
CA VAL A 189 5.39 -10.60 -8.78
C VAL A 189 4.67 -10.43 -10.11
N ALA A 190 4.75 -9.27 -10.74
CA ALA A 190 4.18 -9.00 -12.06
C ALA A 190 4.68 -10.01 -13.09
N ARG A 191 5.99 -10.23 -13.14
CA ARG A 191 6.61 -11.25 -14.01
C ARG A 191 6.16 -12.67 -13.67
N TYR A 192 5.89 -12.99 -12.42
CA TYR A 192 5.34 -14.28 -12.02
C TYR A 192 3.90 -14.43 -12.51
N LEU A 193 3.07 -13.39 -12.34
CA LEU A 193 1.68 -13.37 -12.80
C LEU A 193 1.57 -13.53 -14.32
N ASN A 194 2.45 -12.88 -15.10
CA ASN A 194 2.45 -12.96 -16.56
C ASN A 194 2.75 -14.36 -17.10
N ARG A 195 3.38 -15.23 -16.32
CA ARG A 195 3.63 -16.62 -16.69
C ARG A 195 2.44 -17.56 -16.40
N LEU A 196 1.45 -17.07 -15.68
CA LEU A 196 0.28 -17.87 -15.32
C LEU A 196 -0.81 -17.77 -16.39
N PRO A 197 -1.59 -18.83 -16.59
CA PRO A 197 -2.83 -18.74 -17.37
C PRO A 197 -3.81 -17.73 -16.76
N ASP A 198 -4.59 -17.00 -17.59
CA ASP A 198 -5.49 -15.93 -17.16
C ASP A 198 -6.41 -16.27 -15.98
N PRO A 199 -7.06 -17.45 -15.90
CA PRO A 199 -7.89 -17.76 -14.74
C PRO A 199 -7.09 -17.79 -13.43
N ARG A 200 -5.83 -18.28 -13.51
CA ARG A 200 -4.96 -18.41 -12.36
C ARG A 200 -4.35 -17.07 -11.95
N ARG A 201 -4.03 -16.23 -12.95
CA ARG A 201 -3.57 -14.86 -12.75
C ARG A 201 -4.61 -14.06 -11.97
N ARG A 202 -5.88 -14.10 -12.42
CA ARG A 202 -7.00 -13.41 -11.75
C ARG A 202 -7.27 -13.94 -10.35
N GLU A 203 -7.21 -15.25 -10.14
CA GLU A 203 -7.38 -15.86 -8.83
C GLU A 203 -6.29 -15.38 -7.86
N LEU A 204 -5.02 -15.41 -8.28
CA LEU A 204 -3.90 -14.98 -7.45
C LEU A 204 -3.90 -13.48 -7.18
N ALA A 205 -4.20 -12.65 -8.18
CA ALA A 205 -4.36 -11.22 -8.01
C ALA A 205 -5.53 -10.87 -7.09
N GLY A 206 -6.60 -11.68 -7.14
CA GLY A 206 -7.75 -11.58 -6.25
C GLY A 206 -7.40 -11.71 -4.76
N GLU A 207 -6.35 -12.43 -4.42
CA GLU A 207 -5.90 -12.68 -3.04
C GLU A 207 -4.88 -11.67 -2.52
N LEU A 208 -4.33 -10.80 -3.38
CA LEU A 208 -3.47 -9.70 -2.95
C LEU A 208 -4.31 -8.64 -2.25
N ASP A 209 -3.73 -7.94 -1.26
CA ASP A 209 -4.32 -6.70 -0.76
C ASP A 209 -4.24 -5.59 -1.80
N ASP A 210 -5.03 -4.54 -1.66
CA ASP A 210 -5.20 -3.53 -2.70
C ASP A 210 -3.92 -2.73 -2.94
N GLU A 211 -3.14 -2.40 -1.90
CA GLU A 211 -1.84 -1.73 -2.03
C GLU A 211 -0.85 -2.59 -2.82
N ARG A 212 -0.70 -3.86 -2.44
CA ARG A 212 0.19 -4.76 -3.16
C ARG A 212 -0.26 -5.04 -4.58
N LEU A 213 -1.57 -5.08 -4.81
CA LEU A 213 -2.11 -5.24 -6.16
C LEU A 213 -1.88 -3.99 -7.00
N ALA A 214 -1.98 -2.80 -6.42
CA ALA A 214 -1.64 -1.53 -7.05
C ALA A 214 -0.17 -1.52 -7.50
N ASP A 215 0.77 -1.80 -6.58
CA ASP A 215 2.20 -1.91 -6.88
C ASP A 215 2.50 -2.91 -8.01
N VAL A 216 1.80 -4.06 -8.02
CA VAL A 216 2.01 -5.11 -9.01
C VAL A 216 1.40 -4.73 -10.36
N LEU A 217 0.24 -4.06 -10.37
CA LEU A 217 -0.39 -3.56 -11.58
C LEU A 217 0.52 -2.57 -12.31
N ALA A 218 1.10 -1.60 -11.61
CA ALA A 218 2.02 -0.62 -12.19
C ALA A 218 3.22 -1.26 -12.93
N GLU A 219 3.59 -2.49 -12.55
CA GLU A 219 4.70 -3.24 -13.14
C GLU A 219 4.28 -4.24 -14.24
N LEU A 220 2.98 -4.37 -14.54
CA LEU A 220 2.48 -5.22 -15.63
C LEU A 220 2.55 -4.48 -16.98
N PRO A 221 2.57 -5.18 -18.13
CA PRO A 221 2.29 -4.57 -19.42
C PRO A 221 0.89 -3.97 -19.50
N ASP A 222 0.71 -2.88 -20.25
CA ASP A 222 -0.51 -2.08 -20.30
C ASP A 222 -1.76 -2.92 -20.63
N ASP A 223 -1.70 -3.80 -21.63
CA ASP A 223 -2.78 -4.74 -21.96
C ASP A 223 -3.18 -5.66 -20.79
N ASP A 224 -2.21 -6.11 -20.01
CA ASP A 224 -2.42 -6.98 -18.85
C ASP A 224 -2.95 -6.19 -17.63
N GLN A 225 -2.54 -4.94 -17.45
CA GLN A 225 -3.05 -4.03 -16.43
C GLN A 225 -4.56 -3.82 -16.60
N ALA A 226 -4.97 -3.36 -17.81
CA ALA A 226 -6.36 -3.11 -18.14
C ALA A 226 -7.22 -4.38 -17.98
N GLN A 227 -6.76 -5.53 -18.49
CA GLN A 227 -7.47 -6.80 -18.38
C GLN A 227 -7.63 -7.26 -16.94
N LEU A 228 -6.60 -7.09 -16.11
CA LEU A 228 -6.65 -7.51 -14.72
C LEU A 228 -7.56 -6.60 -13.90
N LEU A 229 -7.49 -5.30 -14.11
CA LEU A 229 -8.37 -4.32 -13.47
C LEU A 229 -9.85 -4.55 -13.85
N GLU A 230 -10.14 -4.82 -15.13
CA GLU A 230 -11.49 -5.15 -15.61
C GLU A 230 -12.06 -6.46 -15.05
N ALA A 231 -11.20 -7.37 -14.62
CA ALA A 231 -11.61 -8.63 -14.01
C ALA A 231 -11.98 -8.53 -12.53
N LEU A 232 -11.68 -7.40 -11.89
CA LEU A 232 -12.05 -7.11 -10.50
C LEU A 232 -13.50 -6.63 -10.42
N ASP A 233 -14.10 -6.75 -9.23
CA ASP A 233 -15.33 -6.02 -8.93
C ASP A 233 -15.07 -4.51 -9.02
N ILE A 234 -16.00 -3.76 -9.58
CA ILE A 234 -15.79 -2.34 -9.93
C ILE A 234 -15.44 -1.48 -8.71
N GLU A 235 -16.02 -1.80 -7.55
CA GLU A 235 -15.68 -1.11 -6.30
C GLU A 235 -14.23 -1.42 -5.90
N ARG A 236 -13.79 -2.66 -6.05
CA ARG A 236 -12.41 -3.05 -5.76
C ARG A 236 -11.41 -2.45 -6.74
N ALA A 237 -11.78 -2.40 -8.03
CA ALA A 237 -10.93 -1.76 -9.03
C ALA A 237 -10.67 -0.29 -8.69
N ALA A 238 -11.70 0.42 -8.20
CA ALA A 238 -11.52 1.80 -7.74
C ALA A 238 -10.69 1.88 -6.44
N ASP A 239 -10.84 0.93 -5.49
CA ASP A 239 -10.01 0.87 -4.27
C ASP A 239 -8.53 0.64 -4.61
N VAL A 240 -8.24 -0.21 -5.60
CA VAL A 240 -6.86 -0.44 -6.08
C VAL A 240 -6.29 0.79 -6.75
N LEU A 241 -7.06 1.49 -7.60
CA LEU A 241 -6.63 2.75 -8.20
C LEU A 241 -6.38 3.87 -7.18
N GLU A 242 -7.07 3.85 -6.04
CA GLU A 242 -6.80 4.79 -4.93
C GLU A 242 -5.45 4.56 -4.24
N GLU A 243 -4.94 3.32 -4.26
CA GLU A 243 -3.65 2.96 -3.66
C GLU A 243 -2.47 3.08 -4.65
N MET A 244 -2.74 3.37 -5.94
CA MET A 244 -1.71 3.59 -6.97
C MET A 244 -1.16 5.01 -6.93
N ASP A 245 0.05 5.19 -7.46
CA ASP A 245 0.53 6.52 -7.80
C ASP A 245 -0.41 7.15 -8.85
N PRO A 246 -0.76 8.45 -8.75
CA PRO A 246 -1.79 9.06 -9.61
C PRO A 246 -1.48 9.04 -11.11
N ASP A 247 -0.22 9.05 -11.48
CA ASP A 247 0.24 8.94 -12.88
C ASP A 247 0.02 7.52 -13.41
N ASP A 248 0.40 6.47 -12.67
CA ASP A 248 0.12 5.08 -13.04
C ASP A 248 -1.40 4.82 -13.15
N ALA A 249 -2.18 5.36 -12.21
CA ALA A 249 -3.64 5.25 -12.26
C ALA A 249 -4.23 5.97 -13.50
N ALA A 250 -3.66 7.12 -13.88
CA ALA A 250 -4.10 7.86 -15.07
C ALA A 250 -3.79 7.10 -16.36
N ASP A 251 -2.62 6.48 -16.45
CA ASP A 251 -2.19 5.68 -17.59
C ASP A 251 -3.13 4.48 -17.80
N ILE A 252 -3.40 3.71 -16.76
CA ILE A 252 -4.36 2.59 -16.84
C ILE A 252 -5.75 3.07 -17.24
N LEU A 253 -6.21 4.20 -16.72
CA LEU A 253 -7.54 4.74 -17.06
C LEU A 253 -7.61 5.26 -18.49
N HIS A 254 -6.49 5.69 -19.09
CA HIS A 254 -6.43 6.06 -20.51
C HIS A 254 -6.63 4.85 -21.44
N ASP A 255 -6.20 3.66 -21.01
CA ASP A 255 -6.33 2.41 -21.78
C ASP A 255 -7.73 1.78 -21.66
N LEU A 256 -8.57 2.28 -20.76
CA LEU A 256 -9.94 1.82 -20.59
C LEU A 256 -10.92 2.62 -21.46
N ASP A 257 -12.12 2.05 -21.66
CA ASP A 257 -13.26 2.79 -22.25
C ASP A 257 -13.60 4.01 -21.37
N ASP A 258 -13.74 5.20 -21.99
CA ASP A 258 -14.06 6.48 -21.33
C ASP A 258 -15.20 6.37 -20.30
N ALA A 259 -16.26 5.61 -20.63
CA ALA A 259 -17.39 5.42 -19.73
C ALA A 259 -17.04 4.61 -18.47
N LYS A 260 -16.14 3.63 -18.60
CA LYS A 260 -15.64 2.84 -17.46
C LYS A 260 -14.68 3.67 -16.60
N ALA A 261 -13.75 4.38 -17.25
CA ALA A 261 -12.81 5.27 -16.57
C ALA A 261 -13.56 6.29 -15.71
N GLU A 262 -14.61 6.92 -16.25
CA GLU A 262 -15.40 7.89 -15.49
C GLU A 262 -16.14 7.25 -14.30
N VAL A 263 -16.69 6.04 -14.45
CA VAL A 263 -17.34 5.33 -13.35
C VAL A 263 -16.33 4.99 -12.24
N LEU A 264 -15.12 4.54 -12.59
CA LEU A 264 -14.06 4.28 -11.62
C LEU A 264 -13.66 5.55 -10.89
N LEU A 265 -13.44 6.65 -11.61
CA LEU A 265 -13.13 7.96 -11.03
C LEU A 265 -14.25 8.52 -10.15
N GLU A 266 -15.52 8.21 -10.42
CA GLU A 266 -16.66 8.57 -9.55
C GLU A 266 -16.71 7.71 -8.28
N LEU A 267 -16.24 6.48 -8.36
CA LEU A 267 -16.18 5.56 -7.23
C LEU A 267 -14.99 5.84 -6.30
N MET A 268 -13.90 6.38 -6.82
CA MET A 268 -12.73 6.79 -6.02
C MET A 268 -13.07 7.93 -5.06
N HIS A 269 -12.34 8.00 -3.95
CA HIS A 269 -12.45 9.13 -3.04
C HIS A 269 -12.04 10.44 -3.75
N PRO A 270 -12.77 11.57 -3.56
CA PRO A 270 -12.50 12.83 -4.28
C PRO A 270 -11.09 13.38 -4.11
N VAL A 271 -10.41 13.09 -3.00
CA VAL A 271 -9.03 13.54 -2.76
C VAL A 271 -8.06 12.77 -3.66
N GLU A 272 -8.25 11.46 -3.83
CA GLU A 272 -7.39 10.59 -4.64
C GLU A 272 -7.72 10.69 -6.15
N SER A 273 -9.00 10.84 -6.52
CA SER A 273 -9.39 10.99 -7.94
C SER A 273 -9.04 12.35 -8.54
N ALA A 274 -8.92 13.42 -7.74
CA ALA A 274 -8.65 14.76 -8.26
C ALA A 274 -7.27 14.90 -8.94
N PRO A 275 -6.16 14.38 -8.40
CA PRO A 275 -4.87 14.34 -9.09
C PRO A 275 -4.95 13.54 -10.40
N VAL A 276 -5.56 12.36 -10.39
CA VAL A 276 -5.73 11.49 -11.57
C VAL A 276 -6.50 12.21 -12.67
N ARG A 277 -7.68 12.78 -12.36
CA ARG A 277 -8.48 13.57 -13.31
C ARG A 277 -7.68 14.72 -13.92
N ARG A 278 -6.82 15.36 -13.14
CA ARG A 278 -5.97 16.44 -13.63
C ARG A 278 -4.94 15.93 -14.63
N LEU A 279 -4.29 14.79 -14.35
CA LEU A 279 -3.32 14.18 -15.27
C LEU A 279 -3.97 13.78 -16.59
N MET A 280 -5.14 13.19 -16.55
CA MET A 280 -5.94 12.83 -17.74
C MET A 280 -6.36 14.03 -18.61
N THR A 281 -6.19 15.27 -18.17
CA THR A 281 -6.42 16.46 -19.03
C THR A 281 -5.24 16.78 -19.94
N PHE A 282 -4.07 16.23 -19.66
CA PHE A 282 -2.89 16.46 -20.49
C PHE A 282 -2.88 15.50 -21.69
N LYS A 283 -2.20 15.94 -22.73
CA LYS A 283 -2.10 15.14 -23.95
C LYS A 283 -1.10 14.01 -23.74
N GLU A 284 -1.47 12.79 -24.14
CA GLU A 284 -0.55 11.66 -24.17
C GLU A 284 0.77 11.98 -24.89
N GLY A 285 1.86 11.41 -24.42
CA GLY A 285 3.21 11.63 -24.94
C GLY A 285 3.81 12.99 -24.57
N THR A 286 3.18 13.73 -23.66
CA THR A 286 3.74 14.95 -23.08
C THR A 286 4.19 14.75 -21.65
N VAL A 287 5.10 15.62 -21.18
CA VAL A 287 5.58 15.66 -19.78
C VAL A 287 4.43 15.78 -18.79
N GLY A 288 3.35 16.50 -19.14
CA GLY A 288 2.19 16.65 -18.28
C GLY A 288 1.42 15.36 -18.02
N ALA A 289 1.43 14.41 -18.97
CA ALA A 289 0.76 13.12 -18.82
C ALA A 289 1.54 12.16 -17.89
N ILE A 290 2.88 12.20 -17.97
CA ILE A 290 3.77 11.28 -17.25
C ILE A 290 4.36 11.85 -15.95
N MET A 291 3.89 13.01 -15.48
CA MET A 291 4.40 13.61 -14.25
C MET A 291 3.65 13.09 -13.03
N THR A 292 4.36 12.79 -11.97
CA THR A 292 3.72 12.63 -10.67
C THR A 292 3.28 13.99 -10.12
N PRO A 293 2.02 14.13 -9.68
CA PRO A 293 1.52 15.38 -9.11
C PRO A 293 1.92 15.58 -7.64
N GLU A 294 2.56 14.60 -7.00
CA GLU A 294 2.83 14.57 -5.56
C GLU A 294 4.33 14.54 -5.19
N PRO A 295 5.16 15.42 -5.79
CA PRO A 295 6.56 15.50 -5.40
C PRO A 295 6.72 16.07 -3.98
N LEU A 296 7.88 15.84 -3.36
CA LEU A 296 8.20 16.46 -2.07
C LEU A 296 8.43 17.96 -2.23
N VAL A 297 7.46 18.77 -1.82
CA VAL A 297 7.51 20.25 -1.89
C VAL A 297 7.54 20.86 -0.51
N LEU A 298 8.54 21.70 -0.24
CA LEU A 298 8.75 22.37 1.04
C LEU A 298 8.72 23.89 0.90
N THR A 299 8.53 24.57 2.03
CA THR A 299 8.65 26.02 2.09
C THR A 299 10.12 26.44 2.29
N PRO A 300 10.54 27.65 1.87
CA PRO A 300 11.92 28.11 2.06
C PRO A 300 12.32 28.27 3.54
N GLN A 301 11.37 28.28 4.47
CA GLN A 301 11.58 28.36 5.91
C GLN A 301 11.79 26.99 6.58
N THR A 302 11.57 25.89 5.87
CA THR A 302 11.83 24.54 6.37
C THR A 302 13.31 24.36 6.65
N THR A 303 13.65 23.75 7.78
CA THR A 303 15.05 23.44 8.12
C THR A 303 15.52 22.19 7.38
N ILE A 304 16.83 22.06 7.20
CA ILE A 304 17.43 20.87 6.61
C ILE A 304 17.11 19.61 7.43
N ALA A 305 17.05 19.71 8.76
CA ALA A 305 16.65 18.58 9.60
C ALA A 305 15.23 18.10 9.29
N GLU A 306 14.27 19.01 9.13
CA GLU A 306 12.89 18.69 8.75
C GLU A 306 12.83 18.13 7.33
N ALA A 307 13.52 18.73 6.37
CA ALA A 307 13.57 18.24 4.99
C ALA A 307 14.12 16.81 4.91
N LEU A 308 15.20 16.51 5.64
CA LEU A 308 15.76 15.16 5.71
C LEU A 308 14.85 14.16 6.43
N ALA A 309 14.04 14.62 7.39
CA ALA A 309 13.06 13.77 8.04
C ALA A 309 11.93 13.36 7.09
N LEU A 310 11.43 14.28 6.28
CA LEU A 310 10.40 14.03 5.26
C LEU A 310 10.92 13.16 4.11
N ALA A 311 12.16 13.43 3.64
CA ALA A 311 12.78 12.61 2.60
C ALA A 311 13.09 11.15 3.03
N ARG A 312 12.90 10.79 4.31
CA ARG A 312 13.01 9.43 4.83
C ARG A 312 11.70 8.65 4.79
N ASP A 313 10.66 9.25 4.31
CA ASP A 313 9.39 8.55 4.16
C ASP A 313 9.59 7.33 3.24
N PRO A 314 9.28 6.11 3.72
CA PRO A 314 9.43 4.91 2.90
C PRO A 314 8.44 4.84 1.74
N GLY A 315 7.34 5.60 1.78
CA GLY A 315 6.38 5.74 0.69
C GLY A 315 6.85 6.68 -0.43
N LEU A 316 7.91 7.46 -0.21
CA LEU A 316 8.44 8.34 -1.26
C LEU A 316 9.41 7.60 -2.17
N PRO A 317 9.14 7.47 -3.48
CA PRO A 317 10.05 6.85 -4.44
C PRO A 317 11.45 7.42 -4.41
N THR A 318 12.46 6.58 -4.64
CA THR A 318 13.88 6.97 -4.54
C THR A 318 14.24 8.09 -5.53
N SER A 319 13.67 8.06 -6.73
CA SER A 319 13.80 9.08 -7.76
C SER A 319 13.31 10.44 -7.25
N LEU A 320 12.10 10.49 -6.71
CA LEU A 320 11.49 11.71 -6.16
C LEU A 320 12.21 12.20 -4.90
N ALA A 321 12.65 11.29 -4.01
CA ALA A 321 13.40 11.65 -2.80
C ALA A 321 14.76 12.28 -3.10
N SER A 322 15.31 12.12 -4.33
CA SER A 322 16.61 12.63 -4.73
C SER A 322 16.67 14.16 -4.85
N LEU A 323 15.51 14.79 -5.16
CA LEU A 323 15.38 16.21 -5.44
C LEU A 323 14.17 16.79 -4.69
N ILE A 324 14.41 17.72 -3.79
CA ILE A 324 13.37 18.36 -2.99
C ILE A 324 13.05 19.71 -3.61
N PHE A 325 11.78 19.95 -3.91
CA PHE A 325 11.31 21.17 -4.51
C PHE A 325 10.93 22.19 -3.44
N VAL A 326 11.11 23.47 -3.76
CA VAL A 326 10.81 24.55 -2.83
C VAL A 326 9.91 25.57 -3.53
N ALA A 327 8.76 25.81 -2.90
CA ALA A 327 7.79 26.77 -3.39
C ALA A 327 7.24 27.65 -2.26
N ARG A 328 6.61 28.76 -2.63
CA ARG A 328 5.75 29.50 -1.71
C ARG A 328 4.46 28.74 -1.46
N PRO A 329 3.83 28.88 -0.29
CA PRO A 329 2.52 28.30 -0.05
C PRO A 329 1.47 28.73 -1.09
N PRO A 330 0.53 27.83 -1.47
CA PRO A 330 0.41 26.44 -1.00
C PRO A 330 1.55 25.55 -1.53
N THR A 331 1.88 24.47 -0.79
CA THR A 331 2.89 23.48 -1.20
C THR A 331 2.26 22.27 -1.89
N ALA A 332 0.96 22.08 -1.77
CA ALA A 332 0.21 21.13 -2.60
C ALA A 332 0.16 21.63 -4.05
N THR A 333 0.26 20.71 -5.00
CA THR A 333 0.23 21.02 -6.44
C THR A 333 -1.20 21.28 -6.97
N PRO A 334 -1.41 22.32 -7.78
CA PRO A 334 -0.47 23.37 -8.18
C PRO A 334 0.02 24.21 -7.00
N THR A 335 1.34 24.36 -6.86
CA THR A 335 1.91 25.09 -5.73
C THR A 335 1.73 26.61 -5.88
N GLY A 336 2.13 27.39 -4.86
CA GLY A 336 2.48 28.79 -5.07
C GLY A 336 3.73 28.91 -5.97
N GLN A 337 4.32 30.11 -6.02
CA GLN A 337 5.50 30.36 -6.86
C GLN A 337 6.63 29.37 -6.56
N TYR A 338 7.07 28.63 -7.57
CA TYR A 338 8.26 27.80 -7.50
C TYR A 338 9.52 28.66 -7.33
N LEU A 339 10.41 28.25 -6.44
CA LEU A 339 11.61 29.01 -6.07
C LEU A 339 12.92 28.31 -6.46
N GLY A 340 12.88 27.02 -6.68
CA GLY A 340 14.04 26.17 -7.00
C GLY A 340 13.96 24.83 -6.29
N CYS A 341 15.04 24.08 -6.36
CA CYS A 341 15.15 22.76 -5.77
C CYS A 341 16.45 22.56 -4.99
N VAL A 342 16.55 21.49 -4.27
CA VAL A 342 17.77 21.06 -3.56
C VAL A 342 17.96 19.57 -3.67
N HIS A 343 19.14 19.17 -4.14
CA HIS A 343 19.51 17.76 -4.13
C HIS A 343 19.67 17.23 -2.70
N LEU A 344 19.17 16.03 -2.44
CA LEU A 344 19.31 15.34 -1.15
C LEU A 344 20.78 15.28 -0.70
N GLN A 345 21.72 15.02 -1.62
CA GLN A 345 23.15 14.99 -1.32
C GLN A 345 23.68 16.34 -0.81
N LYS A 346 23.11 17.47 -1.25
CA LYS A 346 23.49 18.80 -0.75
C LYS A 346 23.01 18.96 0.69
N LEU A 347 21.77 18.55 1.00
CA LEU A 347 21.22 18.60 2.36
C LEU A 347 22.07 17.80 3.36
N LEU A 348 22.60 16.65 2.97
CA LEU A 348 23.47 15.82 3.83
C LEU A 348 24.80 16.50 4.20
N ARG A 349 25.20 17.55 3.52
CA ARG A 349 26.47 18.29 3.75
C ARG A 349 26.27 19.61 4.50
N GLU A 350 25.05 20.06 4.65
CA GLU A 350 24.71 21.33 5.28
C GLU A 350 24.32 21.15 6.76
N PRO A 351 24.52 22.18 7.61
CA PRO A 351 24.11 22.11 9.00
C PRO A 351 22.58 21.91 9.15
N PRO A 352 22.12 21.04 10.07
CA PRO A 352 20.71 20.72 10.23
C PRO A 352 19.76 21.91 10.50
N SER A 353 20.28 22.97 11.10
CA SER A 353 19.52 24.18 11.43
C SER A 353 19.47 25.22 10.30
N THR A 354 20.15 24.98 9.20
CA THR A 354 20.11 25.87 8.02
C THR A 354 18.72 25.78 7.37
N LEU A 355 18.19 26.90 6.91
CA LEU A 355 16.94 26.95 6.17
C LEU A 355 17.18 26.54 4.72
N ILE A 356 16.29 25.71 4.18
CA ILE A 356 16.41 25.17 2.82
C ILE A 356 16.45 26.28 1.77
N GLY A 357 15.75 27.39 2.00
CA GLY A 357 15.75 28.57 1.13
C GLY A 357 17.13 29.22 0.95
N GLY A 358 18.08 28.98 1.86
CA GLY A 358 19.48 29.51 1.76
C GLY A 358 20.39 28.62 0.91
N VAL A 359 19.96 27.43 0.53
CA VAL A 359 20.78 26.42 -0.19
C VAL A 359 20.17 25.98 -1.52
N LEU A 360 19.17 26.72 -2.00
CA LEU A 360 18.47 26.41 -3.25
C LEU A 360 19.42 26.42 -4.47
N ASP A 361 19.03 25.64 -5.46
CA ASP A 361 19.44 25.81 -6.85
C ASP A 361 18.24 26.42 -7.61
N PRO A 362 18.25 27.74 -7.87
CA PRO A 362 17.18 28.41 -8.58
C PRO A 362 17.34 28.34 -10.10
N ASP A 363 18.50 27.93 -10.57
CA ASP A 363 18.88 27.99 -11.99
C ASP A 363 18.70 26.68 -12.74
N LEU A 364 18.21 25.62 -12.05
CA LEU A 364 17.90 24.36 -12.70
C LEU A 364 16.82 24.62 -13.75
N PRO A 365 17.04 24.24 -15.02
CA PRO A 365 16.02 24.38 -16.07
C PRO A 365 14.74 23.63 -15.72
N LEU A 366 13.61 24.15 -16.18
CA LEU A 366 12.28 23.68 -15.89
C LEU A 366 11.69 22.92 -17.07
N LEU A 367 10.96 21.86 -16.80
CA LEU A 367 10.11 21.20 -17.79
C LEU A 367 8.71 21.85 -17.83
N ARG A 368 8.08 21.82 -18.99
CA ARG A 368 6.72 22.31 -19.22
C ARG A 368 5.79 21.12 -19.49
N VAL A 369 4.54 21.23 -19.10
CA VAL A 369 3.52 20.20 -19.35
C VAL A 369 3.38 19.85 -20.84
N SER A 370 3.67 20.79 -21.74
CA SER A 370 3.60 20.60 -23.18
C SER A 370 4.86 20.03 -23.83
N ASP A 371 5.94 19.89 -23.07
CA ASP A 371 7.17 19.30 -23.60
C ASP A 371 6.94 17.83 -23.94
N ASP A 372 7.61 17.36 -25.00
CA ASP A 372 7.55 15.95 -25.38
C ASP A 372 8.56 15.10 -24.57
N GLN A 373 8.35 13.80 -24.59
CA GLN A 373 9.20 12.82 -23.90
C GLN A 373 10.67 12.87 -24.36
N GLU A 374 10.93 13.17 -25.65
CA GLU A 374 12.30 13.30 -26.15
C GLU A 374 13.01 14.53 -25.53
N THR A 375 12.28 15.62 -25.31
CA THR A 375 12.78 16.81 -24.60
C THR A 375 13.09 16.48 -23.15
N ALA A 376 12.23 15.75 -22.45
CA ALA A 376 12.47 15.27 -21.09
C ALA A 376 13.69 14.33 -21.04
N ALA A 377 13.84 13.41 -21.97
CA ALA A 377 15.01 12.51 -22.05
C ALA A 377 16.31 13.31 -22.22
N ARG A 378 16.31 14.31 -23.11
CA ARG A 378 17.48 15.20 -23.28
C ARG A 378 17.78 16.03 -22.04
N TYR A 379 16.74 16.47 -21.33
CA TYR A 379 16.86 17.18 -20.06
C TYR A 379 17.59 16.32 -19.03
N PHE A 380 17.13 15.09 -18.75
CA PHE A 380 17.78 14.18 -17.81
C PHE A 380 19.22 13.85 -18.20
N ALA A 381 19.46 13.55 -19.48
CA ALA A 381 20.79 13.25 -19.98
C ALA A 381 21.75 14.45 -19.87
N THR A 382 21.26 15.68 -20.11
CA THR A 382 22.10 16.88 -20.09
C THR A 382 22.49 17.28 -18.66
N TYR A 383 21.54 17.20 -17.73
CA TYR A 383 21.76 17.66 -16.34
C TYR A 383 22.09 16.54 -15.38
N ASN A 384 22.14 15.28 -15.86
CA ASN A 384 22.46 14.09 -15.07
C ASN A 384 21.54 13.97 -13.84
N LEU A 385 20.25 14.14 -14.05
CA LEU A 385 19.19 14.10 -13.05
C LEU A 385 18.40 12.80 -13.14
N VAL A 386 17.69 12.47 -12.07
CA VAL A 386 16.75 11.34 -11.99
C VAL A 386 15.32 11.82 -11.72
N CYS A 387 15.14 13.12 -11.46
CA CYS A 387 13.85 13.76 -11.27
C CYS A 387 13.96 15.23 -11.72
N GLY A 388 12.88 15.79 -12.26
CA GLY A 388 12.84 17.17 -12.75
C GLY A 388 11.52 17.88 -12.49
N PRO A 389 11.53 19.22 -12.19
CA PRO A 389 10.32 19.98 -11.90
C PRO A 389 9.52 20.26 -13.16
N VAL A 390 8.21 20.13 -13.07
CA VAL A 390 7.25 20.50 -14.12
C VAL A 390 6.45 21.72 -13.66
N VAL A 391 6.46 22.78 -14.44
CA VAL A 391 5.81 24.05 -14.09
C VAL A 391 4.86 24.54 -15.18
N ASP A 392 3.89 25.36 -14.77
CA ASP A 392 3.02 26.10 -15.67
C ASP A 392 3.69 27.36 -16.25
N GLU A 393 2.93 28.13 -17.06
CA GLU A 393 3.42 29.37 -17.65
C GLU A 393 3.65 30.48 -16.62
N ASP A 394 2.96 30.43 -15.48
CA ASP A 394 3.04 31.39 -14.38
C ASP A 394 4.14 31.03 -13.37
N GLY A 395 4.79 29.88 -13.51
CA GLY A 395 5.87 29.41 -12.65
C GLY A 395 5.40 28.72 -11.38
N HIS A 396 4.22 28.12 -11.37
CA HIS A 396 3.77 27.24 -10.31
C HIS A 396 4.21 25.81 -10.60
N LEU A 397 4.65 25.08 -9.59
CA LEU A 397 4.99 23.67 -9.74
C LEU A 397 3.69 22.85 -9.84
N LEU A 398 3.56 22.10 -10.92
CA LEU A 398 2.42 21.22 -11.18
C LEU A 398 2.69 19.77 -10.75
N GLY A 399 3.95 19.37 -10.79
CA GLY A 399 4.41 18.04 -10.49
C GLY A 399 5.90 17.88 -10.75
N ALA A 400 6.35 16.67 -10.83
CA ALA A 400 7.71 16.30 -11.21
C ALA A 400 7.69 15.08 -12.13
N VAL A 401 8.65 14.98 -13.04
CA VAL A 401 8.87 13.75 -13.82
C VAL A 401 10.05 13.02 -13.22
N ALA A 402 9.90 11.73 -13.01
CA ALA A 402 11.01 10.85 -12.67
C ALA A 402 11.56 10.16 -13.93
N VAL A 403 12.81 9.74 -13.88
CA VAL A 403 13.48 9.12 -15.04
C VAL A 403 12.96 7.72 -15.32
N ASP A 404 12.53 7.00 -14.29
CA ASP A 404 11.90 5.69 -14.37
C ASP A 404 10.58 5.76 -15.16
N ASP A 405 9.66 6.66 -14.80
CA ASP A 405 8.39 6.87 -15.51
C ASP A 405 8.64 7.25 -16.98
N LEU A 406 9.59 8.15 -17.23
CA LEU A 406 9.97 8.49 -18.61
C LEU A 406 10.52 7.29 -19.38
N LEU A 407 11.32 6.42 -18.75
CA LEU A 407 11.90 5.24 -19.41
C LEU A 407 10.81 4.24 -19.79
N ASP A 408 9.77 4.08 -19.00
CA ASP A 408 8.65 3.20 -19.30
C ASP A 408 7.98 3.57 -20.61
N HIS A 409 7.79 4.85 -20.85
CA HIS A 409 7.21 5.34 -22.13
C HIS A 409 8.19 5.38 -23.29
N LEU A 410 9.50 5.30 -23.07
CA LEU A 410 10.51 5.31 -24.15
C LEU A 410 10.97 3.91 -24.53
N LEU A 411 10.78 2.93 -23.70
CA LEU A 411 11.11 1.54 -23.98
C LEU A 411 10.06 0.92 -24.93
N PRO A 412 10.40 -0.15 -25.68
CA PRO A 412 9.40 -0.89 -26.46
C PRO A 412 8.31 -1.45 -25.56
N GLU A 413 7.06 -1.49 -26.01
CA GLU A 413 5.88 -2.00 -25.26
C GLU A 413 6.09 -3.38 -24.62
N ASP A 414 6.93 -4.23 -25.25
CA ASP A 414 7.26 -5.59 -24.77
C ASP A 414 8.48 -5.66 -23.82
N TRP A 415 9.01 -4.53 -23.35
CA TRP A 415 10.23 -4.54 -22.52
C TRP A 415 10.04 -5.26 -21.18
N ARG A 416 8.84 -5.15 -20.61
CA ARG A 416 8.48 -5.85 -19.36
C ARG A 416 8.38 -7.36 -19.53
N GLU A 417 8.03 -7.84 -20.73
CA GLU A 417 8.00 -9.28 -21.06
C GLU A 417 9.39 -9.87 -21.25
N THR A 418 10.31 -9.12 -21.87
CA THR A 418 11.64 -9.58 -22.23
C THR A 418 12.62 -9.66 -21.06
N GLY A 419 12.34 -8.99 -19.96
CA GLY A 419 12.97 -9.03 -18.64
C GLY A 419 14.52 -9.13 -18.62
N ILE A 420 15.18 -8.37 -17.74
CA ILE A 420 16.61 -8.56 -17.44
C ILE A 420 16.79 -9.98 -16.92
N ARG A 421 17.49 -10.85 -17.65
CA ARG A 421 17.87 -12.18 -17.14
C ARG A 421 18.71 -11.98 -15.89
N PRO A 422 18.30 -12.46 -14.72
CA PRO A 422 19.16 -12.42 -13.55
C PRO A 422 20.44 -13.18 -13.91
N HIS A 423 21.60 -12.56 -13.75
CA HIS A 423 22.84 -13.31 -13.76
C HIS A 423 22.75 -14.36 -12.64
N GLU A 424 22.63 -15.63 -13.02
CA GLU A 424 22.80 -16.74 -12.08
C GLU A 424 24.15 -16.50 -11.40
N ARG A 425 24.11 -16.24 -10.09
CA ARG A 425 25.33 -16.20 -9.29
C ARG A 425 25.87 -17.63 -9.32
N GLU A 426 26.86 -17.88 -10.19
CA GLU A 426 27.70 -19.06 -10.08
C GLU A 426 28.26 -19.09 -8.66
N THR A 427 27.65 -19.93 -7.82
CA THR A 427 28.21 -20.27 -6.52
C THR A 427 29.50 -21.06 -6.81
N HIS A 428 30.60 -20.33 -6.93
CA HIS A 428 31.93 -20.96 -6.81
C HIS A 428 32.03 -21.54 -5.40
N ARG A 429 31.64 -22.81 -5.29
CA ARG A 429 32.13 -23.67 -4.21
C ARG A 429 33.56 -24.03 -4.57
N GLY A 430 34.54 -23.32 -3.97
CA GLY A 430 35.90 -23.76 -3.80
C GLY A 430 36.04 -24.43 -2.43
#